data_8e941ab61392939dd399612bc517fac2
#
_entry.id   8e941ab61392939dd399612bc517fac2
#
_cell.length_a   1.000
_cell.length_b   1.000
_cell.length_c   1.000
_cell.angle_alpha   90.00
_cell.angle_beta   90.00
_cell.angle_gamma   90.00
#
_symmetry.space_group_name_H-M   'P 1'
#
loop_
_entity.id
_entity.type
_entity.pdbx_description
1 polymer ?
#
loop_
_entity_poly.entity_id
_entity_poly.type
_entity_poly.pdbx_seq_one_letter_code
_entity_poly.pdbx_strand_id
1 'polypeptide(L)'
;PEEHHGIGISRLDAALIMEQLATGCTSTAAYVSIHNMAFKMLSKYGQQSLIDEWAEALASGEKLASYCLTEPGAGSDAASLTTKAVKDGDDYLVSGSKVFISGAGSTDLLVTMVRTGEPGAKGISCLAIPADAAGITYGKKEDKLGWNSQPTRQITFENVRVPASNLLAKEGMGFKLAMEGLDGGRINIAACSTG
;
A
#
# COMPACT_ATOMS: atom_id res chain seq x y z
N PRO A 1 -3.67 -12.86 -8.48
CA PRO A 1 -3.80 -14.27 -8.88
C PRO A 1 -5.26 -14.68 -8.96
N GLU A 2 -5.62 -15.64 -9.83
CA GLU A 2 -7.00 -16.11 -10.00
C GLU A 2 -7.50 -16.82 -8.74
N GLU A 3 -6.63 -17.56 -8.05
CA GLU A 3 -6.93 -18.21 -6.77
C GLU A 3 -7.33 -17.23 -5.64
N HIS A 4 -7.09 -15.94 -5.83
CA HIS A 4 -7.44 -14.87 -4.89
C HIS A 4 -8.37 -13.82 -5.54
N HIS A 5 -9.32 -14.29 -6.34
CA HIS A 5 -10.34 -13.48 -7.01
C HIS A 5 -9.81 -12.47 -8.03
N GLY A 6 -8.54 -12.53 -8.41
CA GLY A 6 -7.95 -11.72 -9.48
C GLY A 6 -8.24 -12.32 -10.86
N ILE A 7 -8.16 -11.50 -11.90
CA ILE A 7 -8.43 -11.95 -13.30
C ILE A 7 -7.21 -12.52 -14.02
N GLY A 8 -6.07 -12.69 -13.35
CA GLY A 8 -4.89 -13.38 -13.88
C GLY A 8 -4.20 -12.76 -15.10
N ILE A 9 -4.47 -11.49 -15.41
CA ILE A 9 -3.95 -10.82 -16.61
C ILE A 9 -2.44 -10.57 -16.57
N SER A 10 -1.85 -10.47 -17.76
CA SER A 10 -0.43 -10.11 -17.91
C SER A 10 -0.17 -8.65 -17.55
N ARG A 11 1.11 -8.30 -17.38
CA ARG A 11 1.53 -6.92 -17.17
C ARG A 11 1.19 -6.02 -18.36
N LEU A 12 1.26 -6.54 -19.56
CA LEU A 12 0.90 -5.81 -20.78
C LEU A 12 -0.59 -5.50 -20.83
N ASP A 13 -1.42 -6.51 -20.57
CA ASP A 13 -2.88 -6.31 -20.53
C ASP A 13 -3.27 -5.28 -19.48
N ALA A 14 -2.66 -5.34 -18.29
CA ALA A 14 -2.89 -4.35 -17.24
C ALA A 14 -2.52 -2.93 -17.70
N ALA A 15 -1.40 -2.75 -18.41
CA ALA A 15 -0.99 -1.45 -18.94
C ALA A 15 -1.98 -0.92 -19.98
N LEU A 16 -2.44 -1.77 -20.92
CA LEU A 16 -3.45 -1.39 -21.90
C LEU A 16 -4.80 -1.00 -21.26
N ILE A 17 -5.21 -1.73 -20.23
CA ILE A 17 -6.42 -1.38 -19.47
C ILE A 17 -6.24 -0.02 -18.77
N MET A 18 -5.09 0.23 -18.14
CA MET A 18 -4.82 1.51 -17.48
C MET A 18 -4.81 2.69 -18.47
N GLU A 19 -4.24 2.50 -19.66
CA GLU A 19 -4.26 3.49 -20.73
C GLU A 19 -5.71 3.81 -21.14
N GLN A 20 -6.54 2.81 -21.38
CA GLN A 20 -7.94 3.00 -21.76
C GLN A 20 -8.78 3.64 -20.62
N LEU A 21 -8.59 3.24 -19.38
CA LEU A 21 -9.25 3.88 -18.24
C LEU A 21 -8.86 5.36 -18.10
N ALA A 22 -7.62 5.69 -18.41
CA ALA A 22 -7.12 7.07 -18.30
C ALA A 22 -7.73 8.02 -19.33
N THR A 23 -8.19 7.53 -20.49
CA THR A 23 -8.96 8.35 -21.46
C THR A 23 -10.25 8.93 -20.83
N GLY A 24 -10.86 8.18 -19.91
CA GLY A 24 -12.04 8.65 -19.17
C GLY A 24 -11.70 9.48 -17.93
N CYS A 25 -10.74 9.00 -17.13
CA CYS A 25 -10.30 9.70 -15.92
C CYS A 25 -8.92 9.19 -15.45
N THR A 26 -7.87 9.92 -15.75
CA THR A 26 -6.49 9.63 -15.34
C THR A 26 -6.36 9.48 -13.81
N SER A 27 -7.07 10.29 -13.05
CA SER A 27 -7.04 10.24 -11.58
C SER A 27 -7.57 8.91 -11.04
N THR A 28 -8.68 8.43 -11.58
CA THR A 28 -9.25 7.13 -11.19
C THR A 28 -8.36 5.99 -11.64
N ALA A 29 -7.85 6.00 -12.88
CA ALA A 29 -6.93 4.98 -13.39
C ALA A 29 -5.67 4.87 -12.52
N ALA A 30 -5.06 6.00 -12.15
CA ALA A 30 -3.91 6.04 -11.28
C ALA A 30 -4.21 5.42 -9.90
N TYR A 31 -5.38 5.69 -9.31
CA TYR A 31 -5.74 5.11 -8.03
C TYR A 31 -6.00 3.61 -8.12
N VAL A 32 -6.67 3.14 -9.16
CA VAL A 32 -6.85 1.69 -9.43
C VAL A 32 -5.49 0.97 -9.49
N SER A 33 -4.48 1.60 -10.11
CA SER A 33 -3.13 1.06 -10.13
C SER A 33 -2.52 0.91 -8.73
N ILE A 34 -2.72 1.89 -7.84
CA ILE A 34 -2.20 1.87 -6.47
C ILE A 34 -2.91 0.81 -5.63
N HIS A 35 -4.24 0.74 -5.73
CA HIS A 35 -5.05 -0.29 -5.09
C HIS A 35 -4.61 -1.69 -5.51
N ASN A 36 -4.49 -1.94 -6.81
CA ASN A 36 -4.05 -3.23 -7.34
C ASN A 36 -2.63 -3.60 -6.91
N MET A 37 -1.73 -2.62 -6.73
CA MET A 37 -0.39 -2.84 -6.21
C MET A 37 -0.44 -3.33 -4.75
N ALA A 38 -1.22 -2.67 -3.90
CA ALA A 38 -1.41 -3.06 -2.50
C ALA A 38 -2.08 -4.44 -2.39
N PHE A 39 -3.14 -4.68 -3.14
CA PHE A 39 -3.83 -5.98 -3.19
C PHE A 39 -2.92 -7.10 -3.68
N LYS A 40 -2.13 -6.88 -4.73
CA LYS A 40 -1.15 -7.87 -5.21
C LYS A 40 -0.12 -8.24 -4.14
N MET A 41 0.33 -7.27 -3.34
CA MET A 41 1.26 -7.55 -2.25
C MET A 41 0.61 -8.42 -1.18
N LEU A 42 -0.61 -8.11 -0.78
CA LEU A 42 -1.39 -8.91 0.17
C LEU A 42 -1.59 -10.34 -0.36
N SER A 43 -2.14 -10.49 -1.56
CA SER A 43 -2.49 -11.80 -2.13
C SER A 43 -1.29 -12.70 -2.41
N LYS A 44 -0.11 -12.12 -2.64
CA LYS A 44 1.11 -12.88 -2.91
C LYS A 44 1.91 -13.23 -1.65
N TYR A 45 1.84 -12.38 -0.61
CA TYR A 45 2.76 -12.45 0.53
C TYR A 45 2.04 -12.52 1.89
N GLY A 46 0.73 -12.34 1.92
CA GLY A 46 -0.08 -12.49 3.13
C GLY A 46 -0.14 -13.94 3.62
N GLN A 47 -0.37 -14.11 4.92
CA GLN A 47 -0.79 -15.40 5.45
C GLN A 47 -2.19 -15.74 4.96
N GLN A 48 -2.51 -17.03 4.85
CA GLN A 48 -3.80 -17.45 4.26
C GLN A 48 -5.00 -16.83 4.96
N SER A 49 -5.01 -16.76 6.28
CA SER A 49 -6.09 -16.13 7.06
C SER A 49 -6.31 -14.65 6.70
N LEU A 50 -5.22 -13.92 6.46
CA LEU A 50 -5.28 -12.52 6.06
C LEU A 50 -5.79 -12.36 4.61
N ILE A 51 -5.40 -13.28 3.73
CA ILE A 51 -5.90 -13.31 2.35
C ILE A 51 -7.39 -13.62 2.34
N ASP A 52 -7.83 -14.63 3.10
CA ASP A 52 -9.24 -15.03 3.21
C ASP A 52 -10.12 -13.89 3.75
N GLU A 53 -9.58 -13.07 4.65
CA GLU A 53 -10.30 -11.93 5.23
C GLU A 53 -10.50 -10.78 4.22
N TRP A 54 -9.52 -10.53 3.34
CA TRP A 54 -9.49 -9.29 2.55
C TRP A 54 -9.62 -9.47 1.05
N ALA A 55 -9.23 -10.63 0.48
CA ALA A 55 -9.01 -10.75 -0.96
C ALA A 55 -10.28 -10.53 -1.79
N GLU A 56 -11.42 -11.12 -1.40
CA GLU A 56 -12.67 -10.99 -2.14
C GLU A 56 -13.17 -9.54 -2.18
N ALA A 57 -13.20 -8.88 -1.03
CA ALA A 57 -13.67 -7.49 -0.92
C ALA A 57 -12.73 -6.50 -1.64
N LEU A 58 -11.42 -6.75 -1.63
CA LEU A 58 -10.46 -5.94 -2.39
C LEU A 58 -10.55 -6.22 -3.90
N ALA A 59 -10.72 -7.46 -4.31
CA ALA A 59 -10.85 -7.80 -5.74
C ALA A 59 -12.14 -7.25 -6.37
N SER A 60 -13.24 -7.24 -5.62
CA SER A 60 -14.52 -6.67 -6.07
C SER A 60 -14.58 -5.15 -6.00
N GLY A 61 -13.66 -4.50 -5.27
CA GLY A 61 -13.67 -3.06 -5.01
C GLY A 61 -14.66 -2.63 -3.93
N GLU A 62 -15.27 -3.57 -3.21
CA GLU A 62 -16.10 -3.28 -2.02
C GLU A 62 -15.25 -2.62 -0.93
N LYS A 63 -13.99 -3.09 -0.77
CA LYS A 63 -12.98 -2.46 0.06
C LYS A 63 -11.81 -1.97 -0.78
N LEU A 64 -11.16 -0.94 -0.30
CA LEU A 64 -10.03 -0.31 -0.98
C LEU A 64 -8.76 -0.37 -0.15
N ALA A 65 -7.62 -0.41 -0.84
CA ALA A 65 -6.31 -0.43 -0.19
C ALA A 65 -5.42 0.74 -0.60
N SER A 66 -4.60 1.20 0.34
CA SER A 66 -3.53 2.17 0.14
C SER A 66 -2.16 1.52 0.27
N TYR A 67 -1.20 2.05 -0.48
CA TYR A 67 0.21 1.70 -0.40
C TYR A 67 0.98 2.79 0.36
N CYS A 68 1.57 2.43 1.51
CA CYS A 68 2.14 3.38 2.46
C CYS A 68 3.66 3.19 2.60
N LEU A 69 4.44 3.87 1.75
CA LEU A 69 5.91 3.82 1.77
C LEU A 69 6.53 5.12 2.25
N THR A 70 6.20 6.23 1.58
CA THR A 70 6.88 7.52 1.69
C THR A 70 6.71 8.16 3.06
N GLU A 71 7.80 8.74 3.58
CA GLU A 71 7.82 9.51 4.82
C GLU A 71 8.37 10.94 4.59
N PRO A 72 8.17 11.88 5.52
CA PRO A 72 8.72 13.23 5.37
C PRO A 72 10.23 13.25 5.13
N GLY A 73 10.98 12.34 5.75
CA GLY A 73 12.44 12.22 5.62
C GLY A 73 12.91 11.13 4.66
N ALA A 74 12.00 10.36 4.04
CA ALA A 74 12.34 9.20 3.21
C ALA A 74 11.43 9.11 1.98
N GLY A 75 11.79 9.83 0.93
CA GLY A 75 11.16 9.79 -0.39
C GLY A 75 11.92 8.86 -1.32
N SER A 76 12.81 9.42 -2.16
CA SER A 76 13.64 8.64 -3.09
C SER A 76 14.55 7.64 -2.39
N ASP A 77 15.10 8.02 -1.23
CA ASP A 77 15.79 7.10 -0.34
C ASP A 77 14.80 6.39 0.60
N ALA A 78 13.99 5.50 0.04
CA ALA A 78 12.99 4.75 0.80
C ALA A 78 13.61 3.79 1.83
N ALA A 79 14.90 3.44 1.69
CA ALA A 79 15.59 2.60 2.66
C ALA A 79 15.86 3.31 4.00
N SER A 80 15.74 4.63 4.04
CA SER A 80 15.91 5.46 5.24
C SER A 80 14.62 5.67 6.05
N LEU A 81 13.50 5.02 5.69
CA LEU A 81 12.24 5.14 6.42
C LEU A 81 12.41 4.82 7.92
N THR A 82 11.66 5.52 8.76
CA THR A 82 11.80 5.52 10.22
C THR A 82 10.55 5.07 10.98
N THR A 83 9.38 4.97 10.33
CA THR A 83 8.16 4.42 10.96
C THR A 83 8.47 3.05 11.54
N LYS A 84 8.41 2.93 12.87
CA LYS A 84 8.81 1.72 13.61
C LYS A 84 7.63 0.80 13.83
N ALA A 85 7.91 -0.51 13.84
CA ALA A 85 7.03 -1.54 14.35
C ALA A 85 7.82 -2.36 15.38
N VAL A 86 7.47 -2.21 16.64
CA VAL A 86 8.13 -2.92 17.75
C VAL A 86 7.27 -4.09 18.14
N LYS A 87 7.87 -5.29 18.22
CA LYS A 87 7.15 -6.50 18.62
C LYS A 87 6.73 -6.43 20.08
N ASP A 88 5.46 -6.73 20.37
CA ASP A 88 4.86 -6.75 21.69
C ASP A 88 3.95 -7.99 21.81
N GLY A 89 4.50 -9.09 22.31
CA GLY A 89 3.83 -10.39 22.32
C GLY A 89 3.53 -10.90 20.91
N ASP A 90 2.26 -11.14 20.63
CA ASP A 90 1.77 -11.62 19.33
C ASP A 90 1.40 -10.46 18.38
N ASP A 91 1.75 -9.21 18.73
CA ASP A 91 1.45 -8.02 17.98
C ASP A 91 2.70 -7.21 17.63
N TYR A 92 2.53 -6.22 16.78
CA TYR A 92 3.43 -5.08 16.59
C TYR A 92 2.78 -3.79 17.07
N LEU A 93 3.55 -2.91 17.72
CA LEU A 93 3.17 -1.54 18.00
C LEU A 93 3.82 -0.63 16.95
N VAL A 94 2.98 -0.03 16.11
CA VAL A 94 3.43 0.81 15.01
C VAL A 94 3.36 2.28 15.39
N SER A 95 4.50 3.00 15.22
CA SER A 95 4.59 4.44 15.49
C SER A 95 5.44 5.14 14.43
N GLY A 96 4.95 6.27 13.93
CA GLY A 96 5.59 7.08 12.90
C GLY A 96 4.59 7.78 11.99
N SER A 97 5.01 8.19 10.81
CA SER A 97 4.12 8.85 9.85
C SER A 97 4.48 8.52 8.41
N LYS A 98 3.46 8.48 7.56
CA LYS A 98 3.56 8.35 6.11
C LYS A 98 2.94 9.57 5.45
N VAL A 99 3.52 10.05 4.34
CA VAL A 99 3.03 11.22 3.61
C VAL A 99 2.74 10.88 2.16
N PHE A 100 1.91 11.70 1.55
CA PHE A 100 1.48 11.56 0.15
C PHE A 100 0.79 10.21 -0.14
N ILE A 101 0.03 9.70 0.84
CA ILE A 101 -0.64 8.41 0.70
C ILE A 101 -1.96 8.58 -0.04
N SER A 102 -2.01 7.99 -1.22
CA SER A 102 -3.22 7.95 -2.05
C SER A 102 -4.30 7.09 -1.42
N GLY A 103 -5.53 7.60 -1.38
CA GLY A 103 -6.66 6.94 -0.75
C GLY A 103 -6.75 7.13 0.77
N ALA A 104 -5.72 7.68 1.42
CA ALA A 104 -5.69 7.83 2.88
C ALA A 104 -6.93 8.53 3.45
N GLY A 105 -7.56 7.90 4.43
CA GLY A 105 -8.82 8.31 5.03
C GLY A 105 -10.08 7.99 4.23
N SER A 106 -9.95 7.20 3.15
CA SER A 106 -11.06 6.69 2.34
C SER A 106 -10.84 5.25 1.88
N THR A 107 -9.86 4.57 2.46
CA THR A 107 -9.53 3.15 2.20
C THR A 107 -9.64 2.34 3.47
N ASP A 108 -9.79 1.04 3.34
CA ASP A 108 -10.04 0.10 4.42
C ASP A 108 -8.77 -0.60 4.90
N LEU A 109 -7.76 -0.70 4.02
CA LEU A 109 -6.51 -1.39 4.30
C LEU A 109 -5.28 -0.54 3.91
N LEU A 110 -4.29 -0.49 4.80
CA LEU A 110 -3.03 0.19 4.60
C LEU A 110 -1.89 -0.84 4.51
N VAL A 111 -1.37 -1.08 3.30
CA VAL A 111 -0.16 -1.90 3.10
C VAL A 111 1.06 -1.03 3.37
N THR A 112 1.63 -1.18 4.55
CA THR A 112 2.55 -0.20 5.16
C THR A 112 3.94 -0.79 5.36
N MET A 113 4.96 -0.14 4.79
CA MET A 113 6.36 -0.44 5.05
C MET A 113 6.80 0.18 6.38
N VAL A 114 7.36 -0.63 7.25
CA VAL A 114 7.76 -0.27 8.62
C VAL A 114 9.16 -0.79 8.94
N ARG A 115 9.82 -0.18 9.89
CA ARG A 115 11.12 -0.63 10.40
C ARG A 115 10.93 -1.56 11.60
N THR A 116 11.33 -2.81 11.43
CA THR A 116 11.34 -3.83 12.50
C THR A 116 12.77 -4.17 12.94
N GLY A 117 13.78 -3.79 12.17
CA GLY A 117 15.19 -4.09 12.44
C GLY A 117 16.10 -2.89 12.25
N GLU A 118 17.40 -3.17 12.08
CA GLU A 118 18.47 -2.19 11.94
C GLU A 118 18.28 -1.25 10.73
N PRO A 119 18.99 -0.11 10.67
CA PRO A 119 18.99 0.78 9.53
C PRO A 119 19.29 0.07 8.20
N GLY A 120 18.71 0.59 7.12
CA GLY A 120 18.86 0.06 5.76
C GLY A 120 17.73 -0.87 5.34
N ALA A 121 17.83 -1.35 4.11
CA ALA A 121 16.77 -2.09 3.42
C ALA A 121 16.34 -3.39 4.14
N LYS A 122 17.28 -4.11 4.73
CA LYS A 122 17.03 -5.39 5.42
C LYS A 122 16.30 -5.25 6.76
N GLY A 123 16.22 -4.04 7.32
CA GLY A 123 15.46 -3.77 8.54
C GLY A 123 14.01 -3.37 8.28
N ILE A 124 13.56 -3.38 7.02
CA ILE A 124 12.21 -2.98 6.63
C ILE A 124 11.32 -4.20 6.42
N SER A 125 10.15 -4.18 7.05
CA SER A 125 9.08 -5.17 6.93
C SER A 125 7.84 -4.53 6.32
N CYS A 126 6.82 -5.32 5.99
CA CYS A 126 5.56 -4.85 5.45
C CYS A 126 4.40 -5.42 6.27
N LEU A 127 3.54 -4.54 6.76
CA LEU A 127 2.33 -4.88 7.53
C LEU A 127 1.07 -4.46 6.77
N ALA A 128 0.05 -5.32 6.79
CA ALA A 128 -1.31 -4.98 6.38
C ALA A 128 -2.07 -4.45 7.60
N ILE A 129 -2.38 -3.17 7.64
CA ILE A 129 -2.97 -2.48 8.80
C ILE A 129 -4.40 -2.06 8.44
N PRO A 130 -5.45 -2.51 9.17
CA PRO A 130 -6.80 -1.95 9.01
C PRO A 130 -6.78 -0.43 9.18
N ALA A 131 -7.44 0.29 8.28
CA ALA A 131 -7.36 1.76 8.23
C ALA A 131 -8.11 2.46 9.37
N ASP A 132 -8.97 1.74 10.07
CA ASP A 132 -9.72 2.17 11.24
C ASP A 132 -9.07 1.77 12.57
N ALA A 133 -7.87 1.18 12.55
CA ALA A 133 -7.18 0.76 13.77
C ALA A 133 -6.95 1.94 14.72
N ALA A 134 -7.16 1.70 16.01
CA ALA A 134 -6.98 2.72 17.03
C ALA A 134 -5.55 3.27 17.03
N GLY A 135 -5.39 4.59 17.13
CA GLY A 135 -4.10 5.28 17.07
C GLY A 135 -3.70 5.76 15.67
N ILE A 136 -4.55 5.55 14.65
CA ILE A 136 -4.36 6.14 13.33
C ILE A 136 -5.05 7.49 13.24
N THR A 137 -4.33 8.50 12.74
CA THR A 137 -4.90 9.80 12.40
C THR A 137 -4.54 10.22 11.00
N TYR A 138 -5.46 10.91 10.32
CA TYR A 138 -5.30 11.37 8.96
C TYR A 138 -5.18 12.89 8.90
N GLY A 139 -4.14 13.37 8.25
CA GLY A 139 -3.91 14.79 8.00
C GLY A 139 -4.92 15.41 7.01
N LYS A 140 -4.73 16.68 6.70
CA LYS A 140 -5.50 17.36 5.65
C LYS A 140 -5.31 16.68 4.30
N LYS A 141 -6.31 16.81 3.43
CA LYS A 141 -6.14 16.52 2.01
C LYS A 141 -5.05 17.43 1.43
N GLU A 142 -4.14 16.85 0.67
CA GLU A 142 -3.18 17.63 -0.12
C GLU A 142 -3.92 18.45 -1.20
N ASP A 143 -3.52 19.69 -1.36
CA ASP A 143 -3.93 20.54 -2.48
C ASP A 143 -3.05 20.20 -3.69
N LYS A 144 -3.60 19.43 -4.61
CA LYS A 144 -2.85 18.85 -5.74
C LYS A 144 -3.16 19.56 -7.04
N LEU A 145 -2.18 19.68 -7.92
CA LEU A 145 -2.35 20.19 -9.27
C LEU A 145 -3.28 19.30 -10.12
N GLY A 146 -3.29 17.99 -9.87
CA GLY A 146 -4.12 17.02 -10.54
C GLY A 146 -4.42 15.79 -9.68
N TRP A 147 -5.06 14.77 -10.26
CA TRP A 147 -5.46 13.53 -9.58
C TRP A 147 -6.37 13.77 -8.36
N ASN A 148 -7.34 14.69 -8.51
CA ASN A 148 -8.18 15.15 -7.41
C ASN A 148 -9.42 14.29 -7.13
N SER A 149 -9.70 13.24 -7.93
CA SER A 149 -10.79 12.30 -7.68
C SER A 149 -10.53 11.38 -6.48
N GLN A 150 -9.30 11.27 -6.01
CA GLN A 150 -8.91 10.50 -4.84
C GLN A 150 -8.18 11.40 -3.82
N PRO A 151 -8.38 11.19 -2.50
CA PRO A 151 -7.64 11.93 -1.49
C PRO A 151 -6.17 11.49 -1.46
N THR A 152 -5.30 12.42 -1.12
CA THR A 152 -3.92 12.14 -0.75
C THR A 152 -3.66 12.83 0.58
N ARG A 153 -3.17 12.09 1.59
CA ARG A 153 -3.00 12.63 2.94
C ARG A 153 -1.75 12.07 3.60
N GLN A 154 -1.35 12.73 4.66
CA GLN A 154 -0.48 12.16 5.68
C GLN A 154 -1.28 11.19 6.55
N ILE A 155 -0.62 10.12 7.01
CA ILE A 155 -1.11 9.20 8.03
C ILE A 155 -0.12 9.25 9.19
N THR A 156 -0.61 9.39 10.41
CA THR A 156 0.19 9.28 11.63
C THR A 156 -0.26 8.04 12.40
N PHE A 157 0.71 7.27 12.87
CA PHE A 157 0.53 6.06 13.67
C PHE A 157 1.07 6.33 15.08
N GLU A 158 0.22 6.18 16.10
CA GLU A 158 0.57 6.37 17.51
C GLU A 158 0.32 5.07 18.28
N ASN A 159 1.35 4.23 18.41
CA ASN A 159 1.29 2.92 19.06
C ASN A 159 0.13 2.04 18.54
N VAL A 160 -0.08 2.05 17.23
CA VAL A 160 -1.12 1.26 16.59
C VAL A 160 -0.80 -0.22 16.75
N ARG A 161 -1.71 -0.95 17.40
CA ARG A 161 -1.56 -2.39 17.63
C ARG A 161 -1.99 -3.17 16.40
N VAL A 162 -1.09 -3.98 15.87
CA VAL A 162 -1.30 -4.77 14.66
C VAL A 162 -0.90 -6.22 14.92
N PRO A 163 -1.77 -7.20 14.70
CA PRO A 163 -1.43 -8.61 14.87
C PRO A 163 -0.19 -9.03 14.04
N ALA A 164 0.68 -9.85 14.59
CA ALA A 164 1.85 -10.35 13.87
C ALA A 164 1.46 -11.20 12.65
N SER A 165 0.26 -11.76 12.63
CA SER A 165 -0.34 -12.43 11.46
C SER A 165 -0.53 -11.51 10.26
N ASN A 166 -0.55 -10.19 10.46
CA ASN A 166 -0.68 -9.19 9.40
C ASN A 166 0.66 -8.85 8.72
N LEU A 167 1.74 -9.54 9.11
CA LEU A 167 3.04 -9.42 8.45
C LEU A 167 3.00 -10.07 7.07
N LEU A 168 3.35 -9.32 6.03
CA LEU A 168 3.50 -9.84 4.68
C LEU A 168 4.89 -10.46 4.50
N ALA A 169 4.95 -11.72 4.07
CA ALA A 169 6.14 -12.55 4.00
C ALA A 169 6.80 -12.74 5.40
N LYS A 170 8.00 -12.21 5.58
CA LYS A 170 8.76 -12.25 6.84
C LYS A 170 9.44 -10.92 7.12
N GLU A 171 9.87 -10.71 8.35
CA GLU A 171 10.66 -9.52 8.70
C GLU A 171 11.86 -9.32 7.78
N GLY A 172 12.18 -8.08 7.48
CA GLY A 172 13.28 -7.69 6.60
C GLY A 172 13.00 -7.79 5.10
N MET A 173 11.82 -8.26 4.70
CA MET A 173 11.45 -8.39 3.27
C MET A 173 10.72 -7.17 2.72
N GLY A 174 10.26 -6.25 3.57
CA GLY A 174 9.39 -5.14 3.17
C GLY A 174 9.97 -4.26 2.07
N PHE A 175 11.27 -3.96 2.10
CA PHE A 175 11.91 -3.16 1.05
C PHE A 175 11.86 -3.87 -0.32
N LYS A 176 12.13 -5.17 -0.36
CA LYS A 176 12.04 -5.97 -1.60
C LYS A 176 10.61 -5.97 -2.14
N LEU A 177 9.62 -6.17 -1.26
CA LEU A 177 8.21 -6.15 -1.63
C LEU A 177 7.83 -4.77 -2.19
N ALA A 178 8.29 -3.69 -1.54
CA ALA A 178 8.05 -2.33 -1.97
C ALA A 178 8.59 -2.06 -3.39
N MET A 179 9.83 -2.46 -3.67
CA MET A 179 10.44 -2.27 -5.01
C MET A 179 9.71 -3.08 -6.07
N GLU A 180 9.34 -4.33 -5.79
CA GLU A 180 8.54 -5.15 -6.72
C GLU A 180 7.18 -4.52 -7.05
N GLY A 181 6.53 -3.89 -6.05
CA GLY A 181 5.30 -3.13 -6.25
C GLY A 181 5.52 -1.93 -7.18
N LEU A 182 6.56 -1.13 -6.88
CA LEU A 182 6.87 0.07 -7.65
C LEU A 182 7.24 -0.21 -9.11
N ASP A 183 7.94 -1.29 -9.41
CA ASP A 183 8.28 -1.65 -10.80
C ASP A 183 7.03 -1.80 -11.67
N GLY A 184 6.00 -2.43 -11.12
CA GLY A 184 4.72 -2.53 -11.79
C GLY A 184 3.93 -1.23 -11.83
N GLY A 185 3.94 -0.51 -10.72
CA GLY A 185 3.26 0.78 -10.59
C GLY A 185 3.77 1.81 -11.61
N ARG A 186 5.09 1.88 -11.84
CA ARG A 186 5.70 2.80 -12.83
C ARG A 186 5.18 2.56 -14.24
N ILE A 187 5.04 1.30 -14.65
CA ILE A 187 4.50 0.95 -15.97
C ILE A 187 3.04 1.41 -16.09
N ASN A 188 2.22 1.11 -15.08
CA ASN A 188 0.82 1.51 -15.09
C ASN A 188 0.64 3.03 -15.10
N ILE A 189 1.44 3.78 -14.33
CA ILE A 189 1.37 5.25 -14.31
C ILE A 189 1.86 5.85 -15.63
N ALA A 190 2.87 5.27 -16.27
CA ALA A 190 3.27 5.66 -17.63
C ALA A 190 2.11 5.45 -18.61
N ALA A 191 1.44 4.29 -18.57
CA ALA A 191 0.26 4.01 -19.38
C ALA A 191 -0.89 4.99 -19.12
N CYS A 192 -1.16 5.34 -17.85
CA CYS A 192 -2.15 6.38 -17.50
C CYS A 192 -1.80 7.77 -18.08
N SER A 193 -0.53 8.03 -18.38
CA SER A 193 -0.09 9.32 -18.92
C SER A 193 -0.20 9.38 -20.45
N THR A 194 -0.39 8.25 -21.13
CA THR A 194 -0.60 8.15 -22.58
C THR A 194 -2.07 8.15 -22.97
N GLY A 195 -2.95 7.65 -22.14
CA GLY A 195 -4.41 7.70 -22.31
C GLY A 195 -4.99 9.04 -21.88
#